data_2df4cea039c4cbca5d2b2ff9fb2a5f14
#
_entry.id   2df4cea039c4cbca5d2b2ff9fb2a5f14
#
_cell.length_a   1.000
_cell.length_b   1.000
_cell.length_c   1.000
_cell.angle_alpha   90.00
_cell.angle_beta   90.00
_cell.angle_gamma   90.00
#
_symmetry.space_group_name_H-M   'P 1'
#
loop_
_entity.id
_entity.type
_entity.pdbx_description
1 polymer ?
#
loop_
_entity_poly.entity_id
_entity_poly.type
_entity_poly.pdbx_seq_one_letter_code
_entity_poly.pdbx_strand_id
1 'polypeptide(L)'
;VKDMKNSSSHAYDEASPSEESLSSVHPDLRVGFILMNKFTLAPISGFVESLRFAADKSFRSLQIYCKWDWMTFNDEPVTASCGLSVNPTTSLNLKALKENYDYIVIAGGLLTETRNPPEKLLEILNEIHSAKIPIIAFCSGCFVLGNAGLMDGRKCAIHFTTREEFSERFPKAITVVDKAYVEDQGIFTCPGGTAIDLAADLIRRHCGDIRAQKSLEYLLINADKQIIDEKEEILLDSPSTYENNIVSKAISFMSENLSAHVTLKEVAEHARTNPRQLHRAFLSSTNEPPSNYWRKLRLEHARKLLANTNAYITNIAIECGFSDASHFILWFKKQYGETPFTYRKRRHEVEKLK
;
A
#
# COMPACT_ATOMS: atom_id res chain seq x y z
N VAL A 1 14.15 -33.65 -42.37
CA VAL A 1 13.37 -34.87 -42.35
C VAL A 1 13.01 -35.19 -40.92
N LYS A 2 11.70 -35.19 -40.64
CA LYS A 2 10.96 -35.66 -39.46
C LYS A 2 11.00 -34.82 -38.18
N ASP A 3 9.92 -34.11 -37.96
CA ASP A 3 8.98 -34.17 -36.83
C ASP A 3 9.53 -34.15 -35.39
N MET A 4 9.43 -33.00 -34.75
CA MET A 4 9.04 -32.96 -33.36
C MET A 4 7.94 -31.90 -33.20
N LYS A 5 6.71 -32.41 -33.16
CA LYS A 5 5.50 -31.69 -32.80
C LYS A 5 5.35 -31.65 -31.27
N ASN A 6 4.83 -30.54 -30.80
CA ASN A 6 4.01 -30.35 -29.59
C ASN A 6 4.63 -30.62 -28.22
N SER A 7 4.88 -29.56 -27.52
CA SER A 7 4.59 -29.50 -26.08
C SER A 7 3.65 -28.32 -25.81
N SER A 8 2.48 -28.68 -25.37
CA SER A 8 1.32 -27.86 -25.05
C SER A 8 1.63 -26.73 -24.08
N SER A 9 1.43 -25.51 -24.53
CA SER A 9 1.17 -24.36 -23.69
C SER A 9 -0.20 -24.55 -23.02
N HIS A 10 -0.24 -24.86 -21.75
CA HIS A 10 -1.46 -24.69 -20.96
C HIS A 10 -1.69 -23.18 -20.75
N ALA A 11 -2.46 -22.61 -21.67
CA ALA A 11 -3.09 -21.33 -21.46
C ALA A 11 -4.14 -21.52 -20.35
N TYR A 12 -3.95 -20.87 -19.21
CA TYR A 12 -5.01 -20.66 -18.23
C TYR A 12 -6.00 -19.67 -18.84
N ASP A 13 -6.99 -20.21 -19.54
CA ASP A 13 -8.16 -19.49 -20.02
C ASP A 13 -9.19 -19.46 -18.85
N GLU A 14 -8.91 -18.62 -17.83
CA GLU A 14 -9.94 -18.23 -16.89
C GLU A 14 -10.79 -17.15 -17.57
N ALA A 15 -12.05 -17.48 -17.81
CA ALA A 15 -13.04 -16.59 -18.40
C ALA A 15 -13.02 -15.23 -17.68
N SER A 16 -12.79 -14.17 -18.43
CA SER A 16 -12.85 -12.80 -17.94
C SER A 16 -14.25 -12.56 -17.37
N PRO A 17 -14.37 -12.02 -16.13
CA PRO A 17 -15.66 -11.59 -15.63
C PRO A 17 -16.26 -10.59 -16.62
N SER A 18 -17.53 -10.74 -16.97
CA SER A 18 -18.22 -9.80 -17.85
C SER A 18 -18.22 -8.40 -17.20
N GLU A 19 -18.12 -7.35 -17.99
CA GLU A 19 -18.16 -5.96 -17.50
C GLU A 19 -19.39 -5.68 -16.62
N GLU A 20 -20.50 -6.36 -16.85
CA GLU A 20 -21.70 -6.32 -16.02
C GLU A 20 -21.52 -6.91 -14.62
N SER A 21 -20.65 -7.90 -14.41
CA SER A 21 -20.38 -8.47 -13.09
C SER A 21 -19.45 -7.59 -12.23
N LEU A 22 -18.71 -6.67 -12.86
CA LEU A 22 -17.82 -5.71 -12.18
C LEU A 22 -18.56 -4.47 -11.67
N SER A 23 -19.74 -4.16 -12.25
CA SER A 23 -20.53 -2.97 -11.88
C SER A 23 -21.18 -3.03 -10.49
N SER A 24 -21.22 -4.20 -9.85
CA SER A 24 -21.82 -4.40 -8.52
C SER A 24 -20.82 -4.38 -7.35
N VAL A 25 -19.52 -4.29 -7.62
CA VAL A 25 -18.48 -4.26 -6.57
C VAL A 25 -18.17 -2.81 -6.21
N HIS A 26 -18.51 -2.40 -4.98
CA HIS A 26 -18.06 -1.11 -4.46
C HIS A 26 -16.56 -1.21 -4.12
N PRO A 27 -15.69 -0.36 -4.69
CA PRO A 27 -14.29 -0.31 -4.33
C PRO A 27 -14.12 0.05 -2.85
N ASP A 28 -13.12 -0.55 -2.21
CA ASP A 28 -12.78 -0.29 -0.81
C ASP A 28 -12.13 1.10 -0.62
N LEU A 29 -11.49 1.63 -1.69
CA LEU A 29 -10.82 2.93 -1.70
C LEU A 29 -11.04 3.63 -3.05
N ARG A 30 -11.54 4.87 -3.01
CA ARG A 30 -11.85 5.69 -4.19
C ARG A 30 -11.14 7.04 -4.08
N VAL A 31 -10.31 7.37 -5.06
CA VAL A 31 -9.49 8.58 -5.05
C VAL A 31 -9.73 9.42 -6.31
N GLY A 32 -10.14 10.67 -6.14
CA GLY A 32 -10.27 11.62 -7.22
C GLY A 32 -9.04 12.53 -7.32
N PHE A 33 -8.40 12.60 -8.49
CA PHE A 33 -7.22 13.44 -8.71
C PHE A 33 -7.62 14.70 -9.50
N ILE A 34 -7.46 15.88 -8.90
CA ILE A 34 -7.57 17.16 -9.58
C ILE A 34 -6.15 17.58 -10.01
N LEU A 35 -5.88 17.50 -11.31
CA LEU A 35 -4.57 17.79 -11.88
C LEU A 35 -4.48 19.28 -12.25
N MET A 36 -3.48 19.97 -11.68
CA MET A 36 -3.12 21.32 -12.10
C MET A 36 -2.26 21.27 -13.36
N ASN A 37 -2.33 22.29 -14.22
CA ASN A 37 -1.38 22.36 -15.32
C ASN A 37 0.07 22.40 -14.80
N LYS A 38 1.03 21.80 -15.54
CA LYS A 38 2.42 21.63 -15.11
C LYS A 38 2.59 20.92 -13.76
N PHE A 39 1.68 20.00 -13.44
CA PHE A 39 1.81 19.17 -12.23
C PHE A 39 3.09 18.33 -12.24
N THR A 40 3.58 17.97 -11.06
CA THR A 40 4.73 17.07 -10.90
C THR A 40 4.27 15.61 -11.03
N LEU A 41 4.83 14.88 -12.01
CA LEU A 41 4.40 13.52 -12.31
C LEU A 41 4.80 12.51 -11.20
N ALA A 42 5.99 12.62 -10.62
CA ALA A 42 6.54 11.64 -9.70
C ALA A 42 5.61 11.24 -8.52
N PRO A 43 5.07 12.19 -7.71
CA PRO A 43 4.17 11.82 -6.63
C PRO A 43 2.86 11.18 -7.14
N ILE A 44 2.36 11.63 -8.28
CA ILE A 44 1.15 11.07 -8.89
C ILE A 44 1.38 9.63 -9.34
N SER A 45 2.44 9.40 -10.11
CA SER A 45 2.76 8.06 -10.62
C SER A 45 3.02 7.08 -9.49
N GLY A 46 3.81 7.44 -8.48
CA GLY A 46 4.07 6.59 -7.33
C GLY A 46 2.80 6.23 -6.56
N PHE A 47 1.94 7.21 -6.32
CA PHE A 47 0.67 7.00 -5.62
C PHE A 47 -0.30 6.12 -6.43
N VAL A 48 -0.51 6.43 -7.71
CA VAL A 48 -1.48 5.67 -8.53
C VAL A 48 -1.00 4.27 -8.86
N GLU A 49 0.31 4.07 -9.07
CA GLU A 49 0.86 2.72 -9.25
C GLU A 49 0.67 1.86 -7.99
N SER A 50 0.79 2.47 -6.80
CA SER A 50 0.45 1.78 -5.56
C SER A 50 -1.02 1.35 -5.52
N LEU A 51 -1.95 2.22 -5.90
CA LEU A 51 -3.37 1.87 -6.01
C LEU A 51 -3.60 0.77 -7.06
N ARG A 52 -2.94 0.87 -8.22
CA ARG A 52 -3.05 -0.09 -9.33
C ARG A 52 -2.64 -1.50 -8.91
N PHE A 53 -1.54 -1.65 -8.21
CA PHE A 53 -1.09 -2.96 -7.72
C PHE A 53 -1.99 -3.53 -6.61
N ALA A 54 -2.67 -2.66 -5.86
CA ALA A 54 -3.65 -3.07 -4.85
C ALA A 54 -5.04 -3.33 -5.43
N ALA A 55 -5.34 -2.83 -6.64
CA ALA A 55 -6.69 -2.77 -7.19
C ALA A 55 -7.31 -4.11 -7.58
N ASP A 56 -6.49 -5.10 -7.95
CA ASP A 56 -6.97 -6.44 -8.34
C ASP A 56 -6.09 -7.57 -7.78
N LYS A 57 -6.55 -8.81 -7.96
CA LYS A 57 -5.79 -10.02 -7.59
C LYS A 57 -4.88 -10.53 -8.71
N SER A 58 -5.13 -10.14 -9.96
CA SER A 58 -4.65 -10.80 -11.16
C SER A 58 -3.69 -9.98 -12.01
N PHE A 59 -3.25 -8.81 -11.57
CA PHE A 59 -2.37 -7.88 -12.32
C PHE A 59 -2.91 -7.41 -13.68
N ARG A 60 -4.23 -7.41 -13.85
CA ARG A 60 -4.90 -6.91 -15.05
C ARG A 60 -5.20 -5.41 -14.98
N SER A 61 -4.79 -4.75 -13.91
CA SER A 61 -5.05 -3.33 -13.63
C SER A 61 -6.56 -2.98 -13.60
N LEU A 62 -7.38 -3.95 -13.17
CA LEU A 62 -8.81 -3.75 -12.99
C LEU A 62 -9.06 -2.98 -11.70
N GLN A 63 -9.80 -1.88 -11.78
CA GLN A 63 -10.15 -1.03 -10.62
C GLN A 63 -11.26 -1.65 -9.78
N ILE A 64 -10.99 -2.80 -9.13
CA ILE A 64 -11.95 -3.56 -8.33
C ILE A 64 -11.96 -3.09 -6.87
N TYR A 65 -10.80 -3.12 -6.21
CA TYR A 65 -10.66 -2.75 -4.79
C TYR A 65 -10.22 -1.30 -4.59
N CYS A 66 -9.44 -0.76 -5.52
CA CYS A 66 -9.07 0.64 -5.55
C CYS A 66 -9.54 1.23 -6.87
N LYS A 67 -10.19 2.38 -6.81
CA LYS A 67 -10.65 3.14 -7.97
C LYS A 67 -10.05 4.53 -7.94
N TRP A 68 -9.71 5.06 -9.11
CA TRP A 68 -9.25 6.45 -9.25
C TRP A 68 -9.75 7.04 -10.55
N ASP A 69 -9.95 8.36 -10.53
CA ASP A 69 -10.34 9.15 -11.68
C ASP A 69 -9.47 10.40 -11.78
N TRP A 70 -9.27 10.84 -13.01
CA TRP A 70 -8.55 12.05 -13.34
C TRP A 70 -9.52 13.17 -13.65
N MET A 71 -9.33 14.32 -13.03
CA MET A 71 -10.14 15.52 -13.22
C MET A 71 -9.21 16.70 -13.52
N THR A 72 -9.69 17.61 -14.33
CA THR A 72 -9.06 18.90 -14.59
C THR A 72 -10.07 20.01 -14.35
N PHE A 73 -9.58 21.23 -14.14
CA PHE A 73 -10.47 22.32 -13.73
C PHE A 73 -11.54 22.68 -14.78
N ASN A 74 -11.22 22.53 -16.07
CA ASN A 74 -12.08 22.92 -17.20
C ASN A 74 -12.40 21.78 -18.16
N ASP A 75 -12.22 20.53 -17.72
CA ASP A 75 -12.38 19.31 -18.52
C ASP A 75 -11.43 19.21 -19.74
N GLU A 76 -10.47 20.13 -19.88
CA GLU A 76 -9.46 20.11 -20.92
C GLU A 76 -8.21 19.32 -20.46
N PRO A 77 -7.47 18.73 -21.40
CA PRO A 77 -6.21 18.04 -21.07
C PRO A 77 -5.22 18.98 -20.40
N VAL A 78 -4.48 18.48 -19.41
CA VAL A 78 -3.37 19.18 -18.76
C VAL A 78 -2.05 18.50 -19.06
N THR A 79 -0.98 19.27 -19.06
CA THR A 79 0.36 18.75 -19.32
C THR A 79 1.18 18.80 -18.03
N ALA A 80 1.77 17.66 -17.64
CA ALA A 80 2.74 17.58 -16.55
C ALA A 80 4.00 18.43 -16.85
N SER A 81 4.74 18.79 -15.84
CA SER A 81 5.99 19.55 -15.98
C SER A 81 7.06 18.84 -16.83
N CYS A 82 6.98 17.50 -16.93
CA CYS A 82 7.85 16.67 -17.78
C CYS A 82 7.34 16.53 -19.23
N GLY A 83 6.21 17.13 -19.61
CA GLY A 83 5.66 17.12 -20.97
C GLY A 83 4.60 16.04 -21.22
N LEU A 84 4.30 15.14 -20.26
CA LEU A 84 3.23 14.16 -20.41
C LEU A 84 1.86 14.86 -20.36
N SER A 85 1.02 14.64 -21.40
CA SER A 85 -0.35 15.14 -21.42
C SER A 85 -1.31 14.11 -20.85
N VAL A 86 -2.24 14.54 -20.03
CA VAL A 86 -3.26 13.71 -19.38
C VAL A 86 -4.64 14.26 -19.71
N ASN A 87 -5.51 13.39 -20.22
CA ASN A 87 -6.93 13.70 -20.40
C ASN A 87 -7.71 13.41 -19.11
N PRO A 88 -8.69 14.22 -18.73
CA PRO A 88 -9.60 13.87 -17.64
C PRO A 88 -10.42 12.63 -18.01
N THR A 89 -10.69 11.76 -17.02
CA THR A 89 -11.60 10.62 -17.16
C THR A 89 -13.01 10.94 -16.68
N THR A 90 -13.16 12.01 -15.91
CA THR A 90 -14.45 12.51 -15.42
C THR A 90 -14.38 14.00 -15.18
N SER A 91 -15.56 14.65 -15.23
CA SER A 91 -15.68 16.09 -14.99
C SER A 91 -15.58 16.43 -13.51
N LEU A 92 -15.01 17.61 -13.22
CA LEU A 92 -14.93 18.16 -11.87
C LEU A 92 -16.33 18.67 -11.45
N ASN A 93 -17.10 17.79 -10.80
CA ASN A 93 -18.45 18.08 -10.34
C ASN A 93 -18.57 17.86 -8.83
N LEU A 94 -18.94 18.90 -8.10
CA LEU A 94 -18.98 18.89 -6.63
C LEU A 94 -19.90 17.79 -6.06
N LYS A 95 -21.06 17.56 -6.67
CA LYS A 95 -21.98 16.50 -6.22
C LYS A 95 -21.32 15.12 -6.38
N ALA A 96 -20.73 14.86 -7.54
CA ALA A 96 -20.01 13.62 -7.81
C ALA A 96 -18.82 13.44 -6.86
N LEU A 97 -18.10 14.52 -6.51
CA LEU A 97 -16.99 14.47 -5.55
C LEU A 97 -17.46 14.00 -4.17
N LYS A 98 -18.59 14.51 -3.69
CA LYS A 98 -19.14 14.16 -2.37
C LYS A 98 -19.67 12.71 -2.27
N GLU A 99 -20.15 12.16 -3.38
CA GLU A 99 -20.80 10.84 -3.40
C GLU A 99 -19.82 9.70 -3.77
N ASN A 100 -18.76 10.00 -4.54
CA ASN A 100 -17.98 8.98 -5.23
C ASN A 100 -16.56 8.81 -4.73
N TYR A 101 -16.02 9.67 -3.86
CA TYR A 101 -14.62 9.61 -3.46
C TYR A 101 -14.43 9.64 -1.95
N ASP A 102 -13.47 8.85 -1.49
CA ASP A 102 -13.04 8.81 -0.09
C ASP A 102 -11.91 9.83 0.16
N TYR A 103 -11.16 10.19 -0.90
CA TYR A 103 -10.09 11.20 -0.87
C TYR A 103 -10.08 12.01 -2.17
N ILE A 104 -9.78 13.29 -2.07
CA ILE A 104 -9.50 14.16 -3.22
C ILE A 104 -8.05 14.60 -3.18
N VAL A 105 -7.35 14.40 -4.28
CA VAL A 105 -5.94 14.79 -4.45
C VAL A 105 -5.85 16.06 -5.27
N ILE A 106 -5.13 17.08 -4.78
CA ILE A 106 -4.69 18.25 -5.55
C ILE A 106 -3.24 18.02 -5.96
N ALA A 107 -3.03 17.84 -7.26
CA ALA A 107 -1.73 17.62 -7.85
C ALA A 107 -1.10 18.93 -8.28
N GLY A 108 -0.27 19.51 -7.45
CA GLY A 108 0.53 20.69 -7.78
C GLY A 108 1.80 20.36 -8.55
N GLY A 109 2.52 21.37 -8.98
CA GLY A 109 3.75 21.26 -9.77
C GLY A 109 4.52 22.56 -9.78
N LEU A 110 4.65 23.23 -10.94
CA LEU A 110 5.30 24.52 -11.00
C LEU A 110 4.52 25.57 -10.21
N LEU A 111 5.22 26.36 -9.40
CA LEU A 111 4.60 27.40 -8.56
C LEU A 111 3.84 28.46 -9.35
N THR A 112 4.21 28.69 -10.61
CA THR A 112 3.48 29.61 -11.51
C THR A 112 2.01 29.23 -11.64
N GLU A 113 1.67 27.95 -11.57
CA GLU A 113 0.31 27.43 -11.71
C GLU A 113 -0.46 27.38 -10.38
N THR A 114 0.26 27.29 -9.26
CA THR A 114 -0.35 27.06 -7.94
C THR A 114 -0.34 28.28 -7.02
N ARG A 115 0.44 29.32 -7.35
CA ARG A 115 0.47 30.56 -6.55
C ARG A 115 -0.86 31.30 -6.56
N ASN A 116 -1.54 31.34 -7.70
CA ASN A 116 -2.79 32.06 -7.89
C ASN A 116 -3.79 31.16 -8.62
N PRO A 117 -4.34 30.15 -7.93
CA PRO A 117 -5.31 29.23 -8.52
C PRO A 117 -6.63 29.95 -8.80
N PRO A 118 -7.47 29.43 -9.72
CA PRO A 118 -8.79 29.97 -9.99
C PRO A 118 -9.66 29.99 -8.72
N GLU A 119 -10.37 31.13 -8.48
CA GLU A 119 -11.23 31.30 -7.31
C GLU A 119 -12.28 30.18 -7.17
N LYS A 120 -12.89 29.77 -8.28
CA LYS A 120 -13.84 28.65 -8.31
C LYS A 120 -13.24 27.32 -7.83
N LEU A 121 -11.94 27.06 -8.04
CA LEU A 121 -11.26 25.88 -7.50
C LEU A 121 -11.14 25.98 -5.96
N LEU A 122 -10.86 27.18 -5.45
CA LEU A 122 -10.79 27.43 -4.01
C LEU A 122 -12.16 27.22 -3.34
N GLU A 123 -13.24 27.68 -3.97
CA GLU A 123 -14.62 27.44 -3.51
C GLU A 123 -14.93 25.92 -3.46
N ILE A 124 -14.61 25.18 -4.53
CA ILE A 124 -14.81 23.72 -4.58
C ILE A 124 -14.03 23.02 -3.44
N LEU A 125 -12.79 23.41 -3.20
CA LEU A 125 -11.97 22.82 -2.11
C LEU A 125 -12.56 23.10 -0.73
N ASN A 126 -13.06 24.32 -0.50
CA ASN A 126 -13.75 24.67 0.75
C ASN A 126 -15.03 23.87 0.95
N GLU A 127 -15.77 23.61 -0.13
CA GLU A 127 -16.98 22.78 -0.05
C GLU A 127 -16.67 21.30 0.18
N ILE A 128 -15.60 20.75 -0.44
CA ILE A 128 -15.08 19.40 -0.20
C ILE A 128 -14.70 19.26 1.29
N HIS A 129 -13.93 20.23 1.80
CA HIS A 129 -13.51 20.25 3.20
C HIS A 129 -14.71 20.34 4.16
N SER A 130 -15.68 21.20 3.86
CA SER A 130 -16.93 21.34 4.63
C SER A 130 -17.76 20.05 4.64
N ALA A 131 -17.70 19.27 3.56
CA ALA A 131 -18.29 17.94 3.47
C ALA A 131 -17.49 16.85 4.21
N LYS A 132 -16.38 17.21 4.85
CA LYS A 132 -15.46 16.31 5.58
C LYS A 132 -14.83 15.24 4.71
N ILE A 133 -14.65 15.49 3.41
CA ILE A 133 -13.88 14.64 2.52
C ILE A 133 -12.40 15.01 2.68
N PRO A 134 -11.52 14.06 3.05
CA PRO A 134 -10.10 14.32 3.18
C PRO A 134 -9.46 14.79 1.89
N ILE A 135 -8.58 15.79 1.98
CA ILE A 135 -7.87 16.38 0.84
C ILE A 135 -6.38 16.10 0.96
N ILE A 136 -5.77 15.60 -0.11
CA ILE A 136 -4.35 15.33 -0.21
C ILE A 136 -3.71 16.36 -1.15
N ALA A 137 -2.70 17.08 -0.69
CA ALA A 137 -1.94 18.00 -1.51
C ALA A 137 -0.56 17.39 -1.85
N PHE A 138 -0.28 17.23 -3.14
CA PHE A 138 1.04 16.82 -3.62
C PHE A 138 1.85 18.04 -4.09
N CYS A 139 3.13 18.01 -3.74
CA CYS A 139 4.10 19.02 -4.15
C CYS A 139 3.59 20.44 -3.81
N SER A 140 3.53 21.35 -4.77
CA SER A 140 3.01 22.71 -4.57
C SER A 140 1.47 22.79 -4.46
N GLY A 141 0.74 21.69 -4.47
CA GLY A 141 -0.69 21.66 -4.16
C GLY A 141 -1.04 22.25 -2.80
N CYS A 142 -0.09 22.24 -1.85
CA CYS A 142 -0.22 22.92 -0.56
C CYS A 142 -0.43 24.44 -0.69
N PHE A 143 0.10 25.10 -1.73
CA PHE A 143 -0.14 26.52 -2.01
C PHE A 143 -1.61 26.77 -2.40
N VAL A 144 -2.21 25.84 -3.14
CA VAL A 144 -3.64 25.91 -3.49
C VAL A 144 -4.49 25.83 -2.22
N LEU A 145 -4.17 24.89 -1.31
CA LEU A 145 -4.86 24.79 -0.03
C LEU A 145 -4.61 26.01 0.88
N GLY A 146 -3.41 26.58 0.83
CA GLY A 146 -3.09 27.83 1.54
C GLY A 146 -3.94 29.00 1.06
N ASN A 147 -4.10 29.16 -0.27
CA ASN A 147 -4.97 30.20 -0.86
C ASN A 147 -6.46 29.97 -0.53
N ALA A 148 -6.89 28.72 -0.32
CA ALA A 148 -8.23 28.41 0.14
C ALA A 148 -8.44 28.65 1.65
N GLY A 149 -7.39 29.07 2.39
CA GLY A 149 -7.42 29.26 3.85
C GLY A 149 -7.43 27.95 4.65
N LEU A 150 -7.28 26.82 3.98
CA LEU A 150 -7.37 25.48 4.59
C LEU A 150 -6.10 25.08 5.36
N MET A 151 -5.04 25.88 5.32
CA MET A 151 -3.78 25.57 6.01
C MET A 151 -3.62 26.34 7.34
N ASP A 152 -4.51 27.28 7.65
CA ASP A 152 -4.44 28.09 8.88
C ASP A 152 -4.49 27.22 10.13
N GLY A 153 -3.46 27.32 10.98
CA GLY A 153 -3.32 26.57 12.22
C GLY A 153 -3.00 25.08 12.07
N ARG A 154 -2.82 24.58 10.84
CA ARG A 154 -2.55 23.17 10.58
C ARG A 154 -1.07 22.88 10.37
N LYS A 155 -0.66 21.68 10.77
CA LYS A 155 0.67 21.12 10.47
C LYS A 155 0.73 20.67 9.02
N CYS A 156 1.84 20.94 8.35
CA CYS A 156 2.03 20.55 6.96
C CYS A 156 3.49 20.21 6.64
N ALA A 157 3.68 19.20 5.79
CA ALA A 157 4.98 18.86 5.20
C ALA A 157 5.11 19.61 3.87
N ILE A 158 6.13 20.43 3.75
CA ILE A 158 6.39 21.28 2.57
C ILE A 158 7.77 20.94 2.01
N HIS A 159 7.88 20.86 0.69
CA HIS A 159 9.16 20.61 0.03
C HIS A 159 10.18 21.70 0.39
N PHE A 160 11.42 21.31 0.67
CA PHE A 160 12.44 22.23 1.17
C PHE A 160 12.69 23.43 0.25
N THR A 161 12.54 23.25 -1.08
CA THR A 161 12.75 24.34 -2.07
C THR A 161 11.67 25.42 -2.06
N THR A 162 10.50 25.15 -1.50
CA THR A 162 9.35 26.08 -1.52
C THR A 162 8.88 26.44 -0.11
N ARG A 163 9.54 25.93 0.92
CA ARG A 163 9.11 26.09 2.32
C ARG A 163 9.20 27.54 2.80
N GLU A 164 10.25 28.25 2.43
CA GLU A 164 10.43 29.64 2.83
C GLU A 164 9.29 30.50 2.26
N GLU A 165 9.08 30.47 0.95
CA GLU A 165 7.98 31.18 0.27
C GLU A 165 6.62 30.78 0.84
N PHE A 166 6.41 29.49 1.12
CA PHE A 166 5.16 29.01 1.72
C PHE A 166 4.92 29.62 3.10
N SER A 167 5.95 29.63 3.96
CA SER A 167 5.84 30.17 5.33
C SER A 167 5.62 31.68 5.35
N GLU A 168 6.24 32.42 4.43
CA GLU A 168 6.01 33.86 4.25
C GLU A 168 4.57 34.16 3.80
N ARG A 169 4.07 33.38 2.85
CA ARG A 169 2.74 33.60 2.27
C ARG A 169 1.60 33.14 3.18
N PHE A 170 1.82 32.05 3.95
CA PHE A 170 0.83 31.44 4.84
C PHE A 170 1.39 31.34 6.27
N PRO A 171 1.59 32.46 6.96
CA PRO A 171 2.30 32.50 8.26
C PRO A 171 1.55 31.80 9.41
N LYS A 172 0.27 31.49 9.22
CA LYS A 172 -0.49 30.72 10.22
C LYS A 172 -0.35 29.21 10.06
N ALA A 173 0.18 28.72 8.93
CA ALA A 173 0.46 27.31 8.72
C ALA A 173 1.70 26.87 9.52
N ILE A 174 1.70 25.65 10.07
CA ILE A 174 2.79 25.11 10.89
C ILE A 174 3.58 24.13 10.02
N THR A 175 4.70 24.59 9.45
CA THR A 175 5.56 23.72 8.62
C THR A 175 6.33 22.72 9.47
N VAL A 176 6.30 21.46 9.08
CA VAL A 176 7.02 20.34 9.71
C VAL A 176 8.11 19.86 8.77
N VAL A 177 9.28 19.56 9.30
CA VAL A 177 10.44 19.03 8.57
C VAL A 177 10.58 17.52 8.82
N ASP A 178 11.29 16.83 7.93
CA ASP A 178 11.67 15.41 8.08
C ASP A 178 10.49 14.44 8.22
N LYS A 179 9.37 14.79 7.56
CA LYS A 179 8.21 13.92 7.44
C LYS A 179 7.95 13.59 5.97
N ALA A 180 7.70 12.31 5.71
CA ALA A 180 7.28 11.84 4.39
C ALA A 180 5.97 12.51 3.96
N TYR A 181 5.03 12.60 4.87
CA TYR A 181 3.78 13.35 4.75
C TYR A 181 3.27 13.75 6.14
N VAL A 182 2.33 14.67 6.18
CA VAL A 182 1.63 15.07 7.41
C VAL A 182 0.14 14.97 7.17
N GLU A 183 -0.57 14.37 8.12
CA GLU A 183 -2.03 14.37 8.21
C GLU A 183 -2.44 15.26 9.39
N ASP A 184 -3.26 16.27 9.11
CA ASP A 184 -3.83 17.13 10.16
C ASP A 184 -5.26 17.53 9.80
N GLN A 185 -6.23 17.12 10.63
CA GLN A 185 -7.66 17.44 10.49
C GLN A 185 -8.24 17.16 9.08
N GLY A 186 -7.93 15.99 8.51
CA GLY A 186 -8.41 15.57 7.20
C GLY A 186 -7.69 16.20 6.00
N ILE A 187 -6.60 16.94 6.24
CA ILE A 187 -5.72 17.44 5.20
C ILE A 187 -4.39 16.72 5.27
N PHE A 188 -3.97 16.16 4.14
CA PHE A 188 -2.70 15.51 3.95
C PHE A 188 -1.80 16.37 3.07
N THR A 189 -0.58 16.60 3.50
CA THR A 189 0.44 17.28 2.70
C THR A 189 1.62 16.36 2.49
N CYS A 190 1.97 16.13 1.24
CA CYS A 190 3.06 15.25 0.84
C CYS A 190 3.98 16.01 -0.14
N PRO A 191 5.24 16.27 0.25
CA PRO A 191 6.13 17.15 -0.53
C PRO A 191 6.55 16.58 -1.89
N GLY A 192 6.47 15.26 -2.12
CA GLY A 192 6.94 14.72 -3.40
C GLY A 192 7.05 13.20 -3.45
N GLY A 193 8.23 12.66 -3.63
CA GLY A 193 8.49 11.23 -3.87
C GLY A 193 8.01 10.25 -2.77
N THR A 194 7.68 10.74 -1.60
CA THR A 194 7.10 9.99 -0.47
C THR A 194 5.61 9.66 -0.62
N ALA A 195 4.99 10.02 -1.74
CA ALA A 195 3.58 9.73 -2.02
C ALA A 195 3.25 8.23 -2.01
N ILE A 196 4.24 7.37 -2.25
CA ILE A 196 4.10 5.91 -2.16
C ILE A 196 3.83 5.46 -0.72
N ASP A 197 4.50 6.05 0.26
CA ASP A 197 4.28 5.74 1.68
C ASP A 197 2.86 6.12 2.11
N LEU A 198 2.40 7.29 1.68
CA LEU A 198 1.02 7.71 1.92
C LEU A 198 0.02 6.77 1.23
N ALA A 199 0.26 6.39 -0.02
CA ALA A 199 -0.61 5.44 -0.73
C ALA A 199 -0.68 4.09 -0.01
N ALA A 200 0.46 3.55 0.42
CA ALA A 200 0.52 2.29 1.16
C ALA A 200 -0.26 2.36 2.48
N ASP A 201 -0.18 3.49 3.20
CA ASP A 201 -0.95 3.69 4.44
C ASP A 201 -2.45 3.79 4.17
N LEU A 202 -2.89 4.48 3.13
CA LEU A 202 -4.31 4.53 2.76
C LEU A 202 -4.83 3.17 2.29
N ILE A 203 -4.07 2.45 1.46
CA ILE A 203 -4.42 1.09 1.06
C ILE A 203 -4.53 0.18 2.29
N ARG A 204 -3.63 0.30 3.26
CA ARG A 204 -3.67 -0.46 4.52
C ARG A 204 -4.94 -0.18 5.31
N ARG A 205 -5.33 1.10 5.44
CA ARG A 205 -6.53 1.53 6.17
C ARG A 205 -7.82 1.00 5.54
N HIS A 206 -7.92 0.99 4.22
CA HIS A 206 -9.17 0.67 3.49
C HIS A 206 -9.20 -0.76 2.94
N CYS A 207 -8.07 -1.27 2.44
CA CYS A 207 -7.98 -2.54 1.73
C CYS A 207 -7.22 -3.63 2.51
N GLY A 208 -6.61 -3.29 3.66
CA GLY A 208 -5.86 -4.19 4.54
C GLY A 208 -4.37 -4.35 4.18
N ASP A 209 -3.61 -4.91 5.14
CA ASP A 209 -2.15 -5.03 5.09
C ASP A 209 -1.64 -5.80 3.87
N ILE A 210 -2.32 -6.89 3.49
CA ILE A 210 -1.89 -7.76 2.39
C ILE A 210 -1.81 -7.00 1.06
N ARG A 211 -2.81 -6.14 0.77
CA ARG A 211 -2.82 -5.35 -0.46
C ARG A 211 -1.81 -4.21 -0.43
N ALA A 212 -1.62 -3.60 0.74
CA ALA A 212 -0.59 -2.58 0.92
C ALA A 212 0.81 -3.15 0.71
N GLN A 213 1.09 -4.31 1.31
CA GLN A 213 2.37 -4.99 1.14
C GLN A 213 2.60 -5.43 -0.30
N LYS A 214 1.59 -6.05 -0.94
CA LYS A 214 1.65 -6.41 -2.37
C LYS A 214 2.05 -5.21 -3.24
N SER A 215 1.43 -4.06 -3.01
CA SER A 215 1.71 -2.83 -3.75
C SER A 215 3.18 -2.39 -3.62
N LEU A 216 3.73 -2.40 -2.40
CA LEU A 216 5.12 -2.03 -2.15
C LEU A 216 6.12 -3.04 -2.74
N GLU A 217 5.83 -4.33 -2.65
CA GLU A 217 6.66 -5.40 -3.24
C GLU A 217 6.76 -5.27 -4.76
N TYR A 218 5.63 -4.98 -5.43
CA TYR A 218 5.63 -4.81 -6.89
C TYR A 218 6.29 -3.52 -7.37
N LEU A 219 6.30 -2.48 -6.55
CA LEU A 219 7.08 -1.28 -6.80
C LEU A 219 8.57 -1.43 -6.46
N LEU A 220 8.98 -2.60 -5.95
CA LEU A 220 10.34 -2.92 -5.50
C LEU A 220 10.87 -1.93 -4.43
N ILE A 221 9.98 -1.25 -3.72
CA ILE A 221 10.36 -0.23 -2.73
C ILE A 221 11.06 -0.86 -1.52
N ASN A 222 10.77 -2.13 -1.22
CA ASN A 222 11.47 -2.89 -0.19
C ASN A 222 12.71 -3.64 -0.71
N ALA A 223 12.92 -3.71 -2.03
CA ALA A 223 14.11 -4.36 -2.62
C ALA A 223 15.40 -3.58 -2.30
N ASP A 224 15.29 -2.25 -2.21
CA ASP A 224 16.44 -1.41 -1.88
C ASP A 224 16.91 -1.54 -0.42
N LYS A 225 16.02 -1.94 0.51
CA LYS A 225 16.46 -2.31 1.85
C LYS A 225 17.43 -3.50 1.83
N GLN A 226 17.28 -4.45 0.90
CA GLN A 226 18.22 -5.55 0.72
C GLN A 226 19.55 -5.11 0.08
N ILE A 227 19.50 -4.14 -0.85
CA ILE A 227 20.70 -3.62 -1.54
C ILE A 227 21.43 -2.59 -0.66
N ILE A 228 20.70 -1.76 0.10
CA ILE A 228 21.26 -0.80 1.05
C ILE A 228 21.89 -1.54 2.23
N ASP A 229 21.25 -2.61 2.73
CA ASP A 229 21.78 -3.45 3.80
C ASP A 229 23.14 -4.10 3.41
N GLU A 230 23.39 -4.39 2.13
CA GLU A 230 24.71 -4.88 1.68
C GLU A 230 25.79 -3.78 1.62
N LYS A 231 25.39 -2.50 1.49
CA LYS A 231 26.34 -1.37 1.50
C LYS A 231 26.46 -0.68 2.86
N GLU A 232 25.42 -0.70 3.69
CA GLU A 232 25.45 -0.15 5.04
C GLU A 232 26.19 -1.06 6.05
N GLU A 233 26.44 -2.33 5.72
CA GLU A 233 27.33 -3.19 6.53
C GLU A 233 28.73 -2.60 6.74
N ILE A 234 29.07 -1.53 6.01
CA ILE A 234 30.39 -0.87 6.10
C ILE A 234 30.37 0.37 7.02
N LEU A 235 29.20 0.88 7.45
CA LEU A 235 29.12 2.21 8.08
C LEU A 235 28.35 2.33 9.41
N LEU A 236 27.75 1.28 9.99
CA LEU A 236 26.96 1.43 11.21
C LEU A 236 27.28 0.38 12.29
N ASP A 237 28.18 0.75 13.17
CA ASP A 237 28.54 0.07 14.44
C ASP A 237 27.50 0.31 15.56
N SER A 238 26.21 0.04 15.34
CA SER A 238 25.25 0.00 16.45
C SER A 238 24.58 -1.39 16.56
N PRO A 239 24.60 -2.00 17.76
CA PRO A 239 24.06 -3.35 17.98
C PRO A 239 22.57 -3.51 17.60
N SER A 240 21.76 -2.46 17.71
CA SER A 240 20.31 -2.49 17.41
C SER A 240 20.01 -2.59 15.91
N THR A 241 20.80 -1.97 15.06
CA THR A 241 20.62 -2.00 13.59
C THR A 241 20.97 -3.38 13.02
N TYR A 242 22.06 -3.99 13.55
CA TYR A 242 22.49 -5.33 13.16
C TYR A 242 21.45 -6.41 13.53
N GLU A 243 20.87 -6.34 14.73
CA GLU A 243 19.84 -7.28 15.17
C GLU A 243 18.54 -7.16 14.34
N ASN A 244 18.14 -5.96 13.96
CA ASN A 244 16.96 -5.73 13.10
C ASN A 244 17.17 -6.29 11.68
N ASN A 245 18.38 -6.19 11.12
CA ASN A 245 18.73 -6.76 9.81
C ASN A 245 18.65 -8.30 9.83
N ILE A 246 19.21 -8.95 10.86
CA ILE A 246 19.12 -10.40 11.04
C ILE A 246 17.66 -10.85 11.07
N VAL A 247 16.81 -10.15 11.83
CA VAL A 247 15.39 -10.49 11.98
C VAL A 247 14.63 -10.31 10.66
N SER A 248 14.84 -9.21 9.94
CA SER A 248 14.21 -8.97 8.63
C SER A 248 14.56 -10.05 7.60
N LYS A 249 15.84 -10.39 7.44
CA LYS A 249 16.30 -11.46 6.53
C LYS A 249 15.71 -12.82 6.90
N ALA A 250 15.67 -13.13 8.19
CA ALA A 250 15.10 -14.36 8.68
C ALA A 250 13.60 -14.45 8.43
N ILE A 251 12.84 -13.37 8.65
CA ILE A 251 11.39 -13.31 8.41
C ILE A 251 11.07 -13.48 6.92
N SER A 252 11.83 -12.83 6.03
CA SER A 252 11.68 -13.00 4.58
C SER A 252 11.85 -14.46 4.18
N PHE A 253 12.96 -15.06 4.57
CA PHE A 253 13.25 -16.47 4.28
C PHE A 253 12.22 -17.44 4.89
N MET A 254 11.77 -17.20 6.11
CA MET A 254 10.69 -17.97 6.75
C MET A 254 9.37 -17.88 5.98
N SER A 255 9.03 -16.69 5.45
CA SER A 255 7.80 -16.44 4.70
C SER A 255 7.81 -17.12 3.33
N GLU A 256 8.97 -17.17 2.68
CA GLU A 256 9.16 -17.86 1.39
C GLU A 256 9.16 -19.39 1.54
N ASN A 257 9.48 -19.90 2.73
CA ASN A 257 9.66 -21.33 3.01
C ASN A 257 8.65 -21.88 4.02
N LEU A 258 7.38 -21.47 3.94
CA LEU A 258 6.35 -21.91 4.89
C LEU A 258 6.07 -23.42 4.83
N SER A 259 6.12 -24.00 3.64
CA SER A 259 5.87 -25.43 3.38
C SER A 259 7.12 -26.31 3.45
N ALA A 260 8.31 -25.71 3.34
CA ALA A 260 9.55 -26.46 3.25
C ALA A 260 9.99 -27.03 4.63
N HIS A 261 10.66 -28.19 4.60
CA HIS A 261 11.34 -28.76 5.76
C HIS A 261 12.66 -28.05 6.04
N VAL A 262 12.58 -26.72 6.23
CA VAL A 262 13.74 -25.88 6.56
C VAL A 262 13.92 -25.83 8.07
N THR A 263 15.15 -25.87 8.53
CA THR A 263 15.52 -25.80 9.95
C THR A 263 15.85 -24.37 10.37
N LEU A 264 15.78 -24.08 11.67
CA LEU A 264 16.24 -22.78 12.19
C LEU A 264 17.73 -22.52 11.97
N LYS A 265 18.52 -23.57 11.74
CA LYS A 265 19.93 -23.45 11.39
C LYS A 265 20.08 -22.86 9.98
N GLU A 266 19.31 -23.35 9.01
CA GLU A 266 19.29 -22.82 7.64
C GLU A 266 18.74 -21.39 7.59
N VAL A 267 17.73 -21.07 8.41
CA VAL A 267 17.26 -19.68 8.57
C VAL A 267 18.37 -18.78 9.09
N ALA A 268 19.15 -19.23 10.09
CA ALA A 268 20.25 -18.46 10.63
C ALA A 268 21.39 -18.29 9.59
N GLU A 269 21.71 -19.34 8.85
CA GLU A 269 22.69 -19.30 7.76
C GLU A 269 22.28 -18.30 6.66
N HIS A 270 21.00 -18.32 6.26
CA HIS A 270 20.47 -17.35 5.28
C HIS A 270 20.56 -15.91 5.81
N ALA A 271 20.23 -15.70 7.09
CA ALA A 271 20.36 -14.40 7.75
C ALA A 271 21.83 -14.03 8.09
N ARG A 272 22.82 -14.80 7.58
CA ARG A 272 24.27 -14.62 7.83
C ARG A 272 24.63 -14.53 9.32
N THR A 273 24.01 -15.39 10.12
CA THR A 273 24.21 -15.44 11.57
C THR A 273 24.21 -16.89 12.08
N ASN A 274 24.28 -17.08 13.37
CA ASN A 274 24.16 -18.39 14.00
C ASN A 274 22.84 -18.50 14.79
N PRO A 275 22.35 -19.72 15.11
CA PRO A 275 21.05 -19.91 15.79
C PRO A 275 20.93 -19.19 17.14
N ARG A 276 22.04 -18.99 17.85
CA ARG A 276 22.08 -18.31 19.15
C ARG A 276 21.88 -16.80 19.00
N GLN A 277 22.52 -16.19 18.01
CA GLN A 277 22.36 -14.77 17.69
C GLN A 277 20.98 -14.51 17.08
N LEU A 278 20.49 -15.39 16.18
CA LEU A 278 19.14 -15.34 15.63
C LEU A 278 18.09 -15.31 16.76
N HIS A 279 18.22 -16.22 17.73
CA HIS A 279 17.30 -16.30 18.87
C HIS A 279 17.32 -15.01 19.70
N ARG A 280 18.50 -14.46 19.98
CA ARG A 280 18.65 -13.21 20.72
C ARG A 280 18.05 -12.03 19.97
N ALA A 281 18.32 -11.91 18.67
CA ALA A 281 17.78 -10.85 17.83
C ALA A 281 16.23 -10.89 17.76
N PHE A 282 15.65 -12.07 17.65
CA PHE A 282 14.18 -12.21 17.68
C PHE A 282 13.59 -11.81 19.03
N LEU A 283 14.18 -12.24 20.15
CA LEU A 283 13.71 -11.83 21.47
C LEU A 283 13.80 -10.31 21.67
N SER A 284 14.89 -9.70 21.21
CA SER A 284 15.09 -8.23 21.30
C SER A 284 14.09 -7.45 20.43
N SER A 285 13.86 -7.89 19.17
CA SER A 285 13.06 -7.12 18.21
C SER A 285 11.56 -7.46 18.22
N THR A 286 11.19 -8.72 18.52
CA THR A 286 9.80 -9.21 18.42
C THR A 286 9.22 -9.71 19.74
N ASN A 287 10.03 -9.73 20.79
CA ASN A 287 9.70 -10.26 22.13
C ASN A 287 9.28 -11.74 22.14
N GLU A 288 9.65 -12.49 21.11
CA GLU A 288 9.37 -13.94 21.03
C GLU A 288 10.47 -14.71 20.29
N PRO A 289 10.63 -16.04 20.54
CA PRO A 289 11.60 -16.88 19.84
C PRO A 289 11.26 -17.03 18.35
N PRO A 290 12.28 -17.22 17.47
CA PRO A 290 12.09 -17.38 16.02
C PRO A 290 11.18 -18.57 15.66
N SER A 291 11.22 -19.66 16.42
CA SER A 291 10.32 -20.81 16.22
C SER A 291 8.84 -20.49 16.46
N ASN A 292 8.55 -19.63 17.44
CA ASN A 292 7.17 -19.19 17.71
C ASN A 292 6.68 -18.22 16.63
N TYR A 293 7.54 -17.28 16.25
CA TYR A 293 7.26 -16.35 15.17
C TYR A 293 6.94 -17.09 13.86
N TRP A 294 7.80 -18.04 13.47
CA TRP A 294 7.59 -18.85 12.26
C TRP A 294 6.32 -19.69 12.32
N ARG A 295 6.02 -20.27 13.47
CA ARG A 295 4.74 -20.99 13.66
C ARG A 295 3.54 -20.07 13.45
N LYS A 296 3.58 -18.83 13.92
CA LYS A 296 2.51 -17.84 13.67
C LYS A 296 2.36 -17.54 12.18
N LEU A 297 3.45 -17.36 11.44
CA LEU A 297 3.40 -17.18 9.98
C LEU A 297 2.73 -18.37 9.29
N ARG A 298 3.10 -19.60 9.65
CA ARG A 298 2.51 -20.82 9.11
C ARG A 298 1.00 -20.94 9.45
N LEU A 299 0.61 -20.60 10.65
CA LEU A 299 -0.80 -20.59 11.06
C LEU A 299 -1.61 -19.51 10.35
N GLU A 300 -1.03 -18.35 10.12
CA GLU A 300 -1.66 -17.28 9.35
C GLU A 300 -1.85 -17.67 7.88
N HIS A 301 -0.87 -18.32 7.28
CA HIS A 301 -1.00 -18.89 5.94
C HIS A 301 -2.11 -19.95 5.88
N ALA A 302 -2.13 -20.88 6.86
CA ALA A 302 -3.19 -21.88 6.98
C ALA A 302 -4.58 -21.24 7.12
N ARG A 303 -4.71 -20.17 7.88
CA ARG A 303 -5.96 -19.42 8.03
C ARG A 303 -6.48 -18.89 6.70
N LYS A 304 -5.58 -18.38 5.83
CA LYS A 304 -5.92 -17.92 4.47
C LYS A 304 -6.37 -19.08 3.59
N LEU A 305 -5.67 -20.23 3.62
CA LEU A 305 -6.06 -21.42 2.85
C LEU A 305 -7.42 -21.97 3.32
N LEU A 306 -7.68 -21.99 4.62
CA LEU A 306 -8.98 -22.42 5.18
C LEU A 306 -10.13 -21.51 4.75
N ALA A 307 -9.89 -20.22 4.62
CA ALA A 307 -10.89 -19.25 4.20
C ALA A 307 -11.18 -19.29 2.70
N ASN A 308 -10.16 -19.59 1.87
CA ASN A 308 -10.23 -19.40 0.41
C ASN A 308 -10.25 -20.72 -0.38
N THR A 309 -10.13 -21.89 0.28
CA THR A 309 -10.08 -23.18 -0.40
C THR A 309 -10.90 -24.25 0.33
N ASN A 310 -11.31 -25.28 -0.41
CA ASN A 310 -11.94 -26.48 0.14
C ASN A 310 -10.94 -27.63 0.37
N ALA A 311 -9.64 -27.35 0.38
CA ALA A 311 -8.60 -28.37 0.59
C ALA A 311 -8.78 -29.08 1.94
N TYR A 312 -8.45 -30.37 2.01
CA TYR A 312 -8.53 -31.12 3.26
C TYR A 312 -7.62 -30.49 4.34
N ILE A 313 -8.07 -30.49 5.58
CA ILE A 313 -7.33 -29.92 6.71
C ILE A 313 -5.95 -30.56 6.85
N THR A 314 -5.84 -31.87 6.54
CA THR A 314 -4.58 -32.61 6.51
C THR A 314 -3.62 -32.08 5.47
N ASN A 315 -4.11 -31.74 4.27
CA ASN A 315 -3.29 -31.18 3.19
C ASN A 315 -2.81 -29.77 3.54
N ILE A 316 -3.70 -28.94 4.09
CA ILE A 316 -3.34 -27.60 4.58
C ILE A 316 -2.27 -27.67 5.67
N ALA A 317 -2.37 -28.63 6.60
CA ALA A 317 -1.35 -28.81 7.62
C ALA A 317 0.04 -29.08 7.01
N ILE A 318 0.14 -29.99 6.05
CA ILE A 318 1.38 -30.33 5.35
C ILE A 318 1.88 -29.13 4.54
N GLU A 319 1.00 -28.46 3.77
CA GLU A 319 1.32 -27.29 2.95
C GLU A 319 1.85 -26.12 3.80
N CYS A 320 1.40 -26.02 5.05
CA CYS A 320 1.89 -25.02 6.00
C CYS A 320 3.08 -25.52 6.85
N GLY A 321 3.72 -26.62 6.48
CA GLY A 321 4.94 -27.14 7.11
C GLY A 321 4.74 -27.72 8.51
N PHE A 322 3.53 -28.22 8.85
CA PHE A 322 3.31 -28.99 10.06
C PHE A 322 3.58 -30.46 9.79
N SER A 323 4.19 -31.16 10.77
CA SER A 323 4.52 -32.59 10.68
C SER A 323 3.29 -33.48 10.53
N ASP A 324 2.18 -33.07 11.15
CA ASP A 324 0.91 -33.78 11.16
C ASP A 324 -0.27 -32.85 11.44
N ALA A 325 -1.47 -33.33 11.09
CA ALA A 325 -2.70 -32.57 11.27
C ALA A 325 -3.08 -32.34 12.74
N SER A 326 -2.73 -33.26 13.63
CA SER A 326 -3.09 -33.16 15.07
C SER A 326 -2.32 -31.99 15.70
N HIS A 327 -1.03 -31.89 15.41
CA HIS A 327 -0.17 -30.81 15.86
C HIS A 327 -0.64 -29.46 15.28
N PHE A 328 -1.01 -29.43 14.00
CA PHE A 328 -1.59 -28.25 13.37
C PHE A 328 -2.90 -27.81 14.07
N ILE A 329 -3.86 -28.73 14.26
CA ILE A 329 -5.16 -28.44 14.90
C ILE A 329 -4.95 -27.88 16.30
N LEU A 330 -4.04 -28.47 17.08
CA LEU A 330 -3.72 -28.02 18.43
C LEU A 330 -3.23 -26.56 18.44
N TRP A 331 -2.25 -26.23 17.59
CA TRP A 331 -1.67 -24.89 17.53
C TRP A 331 -2.63 -23.87 16.93
N PHE A 332 -3.41 -24.26 15.93
CA PHE A 332 -4.43 -23.40 15.35
C PHE A 332 -5.50 -23.02 16.39
N LYS A 333 -5.99 -24.00 17.15
CA LYS A 333 -6.95 -23.76 18.25
C LYS A 333 -6.34 -22.87 19.35
N LYS A 334 -5.06 -23.09 19.69
CA LYS A 334 -4.35 -22.25 20.67
C LYS A 334 -4.20 -20.81 20.21
N GLN A 335 -3.96 -20.58 18.90
CA GLN A 335 -3.74 -19.26 18.33
C GLN A 335 -5.04 -18.49 18.10
N TYR A 336 -6.11 -19.17 17.65
CA TYR A 336 -7.35 -18.51 17.19
C TYR A 336 -8.59 -18.85 18.04
N GLY A 337 -8.46 -19.66 19.08
CA GLY A 337 -9.56 -20.02 19.99
C GLY A 337 -10.51 -21.09 19.44
N GLU A 338 -10.43 -21.43 18.17
CA GLU A 338 -11.31 -22.40 17.50
C GLU A 338 -10.53 -23.38 16.61
N THR A 339 -11.14 -24.53 16.26
CA THR A 339 -10.49 -25.51 15.38
C THR A 339 -10.50 -25.03 13.93
N PRO A 340 -9.57 -25.52 13.06
CA PRO A 340 -9.59 -25.23 11.63
C PRO A 340 -10.93 -25.54 10.95
N PHE A 341 -11.59 -26.63 11.35
CA PHE A 341 -12.89 -27.02 10.84
C PHE A 341 -13.98 -26.01 11.22
N THR A 342 -14.06 -25.63 12.49
CA THR A 342 -15.03 -24.64 12.99
C THR A 342 -14.82 -23.28 12.30
N TYR A 343 -13.56 -22.85 12.16
CA TYR A 343 -13.19 -21.62 11.46
C TYR A 343 -13.71 -21.62 10.02
N ARG A 344 -13.44 -22.69 9.25
CA ARG A 344 -13.90 -22.83 7.87
C ARG A 344 -15.43 -22.78 7.77
N LYS A 345 -16.13 -23.58 8.60
CA LYS A 345 -17.59 -23.64 8.60
C LYS A 345 -18.19 -22.26 8.82
N ARG A 346 -17.74 -21.54 9.82
CA ARG A 346 -18.19 -20.19 10.15
C ARG A 346 -17.97 -19.20 8.99
N ARG A 347 -16.81 -19.30 8.31
CA ARG A 347 -16.52 -18.42 7.17
C ARG A 347 -17.43 -18.68 5.98
N HIS A 348 -17.69 -19.94 5.64
CA HIS A 348 -18.59 -20.31 4.56
C HIS A 348 -20.07 -20.01 4.87
N GLU A 349 -20.48 -19.99 6.13
CA GLU A 349 -21.82 -19.56 6.54
C GLU A 349 -22.00 -18.05 6.36
N VAL A 350 -21.01 -17.25 6.69
CA VAL A 350 -21.01 -15.78 6.48
C VAL A 350 -21.02 -15.40 4.99
N GLU A 351 -20.33 -16.17 4.14
CA GLU A 351 -20.35 -15.95 2.68
C GLU A 351 -21.68 -16.30 2.02
N LYS A 352 -22.45 -17.23 2.58
CA LYS A 352 -23.80 -17.59 2.08
C LYS A 352 -24.88 -16.59 2.47
N LEU A 353 -24.59 -15.70 3.41
CA LEU A 353 -25.51 -14.66 3.91
C LEU A 353 -25.26 -13.28 3.30
N LYS A 354 -24.25 -13.17 2.44
CA LYS A 354 -23.94 -12.01 1.61
C LYS A 354 -24.35 -12.26 0.16
#